data_0941e1455a3dda4ff941b7e4a3e803dd
#
_entry.id   0941e1455a3dda4ff941b7e4a3e803dd
#
_cell.length_a   1.000
_cell.length_b   1.000
_cell.length_c   1.000
_cell.angle_alpha   90.00
_cell.angle_beta   90.00
_cell.angle_gamma   90.00
#
_symmetry.space_group_name_H-M   'P 1'
#
loop_
_entity.id
_entity.type
_entity.pdbx_description
1 polymer ?
#
loop_
_entity_poly.entity_id
_entity_poly.type
_entity_poly.pdbx_seq_one_letter_code
_entity_poly.pdbx_strand_id
1 'polypeptide(L)'
;MKSKMKLVFNLLTISIFLFSCKKEVGPTLSVDKPSEQKTISITFDGVARNFIVYLPSGYNNSGKMPLIFAIHGGSGTPEGMINIANFKPIADRDKVVLVYPEGIQKNWNDGRPTAPNQLGINDVGFFNQMCDYMINNYSVDGKKIYATGISNGGFMSTRLGCELSNRIAAIAVDAATMESTTIAPNCNPGRPVPALYIHGTTDPLVPFLGGQMTAGGTAGGTILSHFQVIEKWVALNGCITTPAITDLPDILNDGTTIKQRVYTGGTNGSEVVSYVVLNGGHTWPQGYQYLNEAIIGKTSQDMNACEVIWTFFKRFSR
;
A
#
# COMPACT_ATOMS: atom_id res chain seq x y z
N MET A 1 100.37 -53.99 -6.92
CA MET A 1 100.01 -52.55 -6.68
C MET A 1 98.50 -52.39 -6.69
N LYS A 2 97.89 -52.14 -5.51
CA LYS A 2 96.45 -52.10 -5.34
C LYS A 2 95.99 -50.65 -5.34
N SER A 3 95.13 -50.27 -6.29
CA SER A 3 94.49 -48.95 -6.36
C SER A 3 93.21 -49.02 -5.54
N LYS A 4 93.04 -48.11 -4.55
CA LYS A 4 91.85 -47.95 -3.74
C LYS A 4 90.95 -46.92 -4.44
N MET A 5 89.76 -47.35 -4.85
CA MET A 5 88.73 -46.52 -5.37
C MET A 5 87.88 -45.98 -4.18
N LYS A 6 87.83 -44.66 -4.01
CA LYS A 6 87.01 -43.97 -3.03
C LYS A 6 85.64 -43.74 -3.62
N LEU A 7 84.58 -44.32 -2.99
CA LEU A 7 83.21 -44.13 -3.29
C LEU A 7 82.71 -42.83 -2.61
N VAL A 8 82.33 -41.84 -3.38
CA VAL A 8 81.69 -40.61 -2.84
C VAL A 8 80.15 -40.79 -2.85
N PHE A 9 79.53 -40.83 -1.66
CA PHE A 9 78.10 -40.84 -1.46
C PHE A 9 77.59 -39.39 -1.55
N ASN A 10 76.84 -39.05 -2.60
CA ASN A 10 76.06 -37.82 -2.62
C ASN A 10 74.71 -38.01 -1.96
N LEU A 11 74.54 -37.40 -0.81
CA LEU A 11 73.18 -37.31 -0.16
C LEU A 11 72.35 -36.29 -0.89
N LEU A 12 71.29 -36.77 -1.58
CA LEU A 12 70.28 -35.91 -2.19
C LEU A 12 69.28 -35.64 -1.14
N THR A 13 69.22 -34.41 -0.56
CA THR A 13 68.18 -33.94 0.34
C THR A 13 66.95 -33.50 -0.47
N ILE A 14 65.89 -34.32 -0.40
CA ILE A 14 64.60 -34.00 -1.00
C ILE A 14 63.85 -33.09 0.01
N SER A 15 63.77 -31.79 -0.32
CA SER A 15 62.92 -30.86 0.42
C SER A 15 61.44 -31.01 -0.05
N ILE A 16 60.61 -31.60 0.80
CA ILE A 16 59.18 -31.68 0.58
C ILE A 16 58.56 -30.32 0.93
N PHE A 17 58.18 -29.56 -0.10
CA PHE A 17 57.33 -28.37 0.08
C PHE A 17 55.88 -28.83 0.29
N LEU A 18 55.40 -28.74 1.53
CA LEU A 18 53.98 -28.89 1.85
C LEU A 18 53.26 -27.63 1.41
N PHE A 19 52.63 -27.66 0.23
CA PHE A 19 51.67 -26.65 -0.17
C PHE A 19 50.41 -26.80 0.69
N SER A 20 50.24 -25.94 1.71
CA SER A 20 49.01 -25.78 2.42
C SER A 20 47.99 -25.06 1.52
N CYS A 21 47.11 -25.80 0.85
CA CYS A 21 45.93 -25.25 0.20
C CYS A 21 45.02 -24.63 1.28
N LYS A 22 45.15 -23.33 1.53
CA LYS A 22 44.08 -22.57 2.16
C LYS A 22 42.86 -22.59 1.21
N LYS A 23 41.84 -23.35 1.56
CA LYS A 23 40.54 -23.28 0.94
C LYS A 23 40.01 -21.86 1.19
N GLU A 24 40.07 -20.99 0.17
CA GLU A 24 39.33 -19.73 0.21
C GLU A 24 37.85 -20.10 0.28
N VAL A 25 37.24 -19.85 1.43
CA VAL A 25 35.78 -19.88 1.58
C VAL A 25 35.27 -18.71 0.80
N GLY A 26 34.83 -18.96 -0.46
CA GLY A 26 34.16 -17.96 -1.27
C GLY A 26 33.00 -17.33 -0.47
N PRO A 27 32.56 -16.13 -0.81
CA PRO A 27 31.49 -15.48 -0.09
C PRO A 27 30.29 -16.42 -0.01
N THR A 28 29.89 -16.82 1.19
CA THR A 28 28.64 -17.52 1.44
C THR A 28 27.53 -16.61 0.92
N LEU A 29 26.91 -16.98 -0.20
CA LEU A 29 25.68 -16.37 -0.65
C LEU A 29 24.68 -16.56 0.50
N SER A 30 24.42 -15.49 1.25
CA SER A 30 23.33 -15.47 2.21
C SER A 30 22.04 -15.65 1.39
N VAL A 31 21.43 -16.82 1.47
CA VAL A 31 20.10 -17.02 0.91
C VAL A 31 19.17 -16.14 1.76
N ASP A 32 18.64 -15.09 1.17
CA ASP A 32 17.70 -14.23 1.85
C ASP A 32 16.53 -15.08 2.37
N LYS A 33 16.14 -14.83 3.63
CA LYS A 33 14.95 -15.49 4.20
C LYS A 33 13.76 -15.25 3.27
N PRO A 34 13.01 -16.29 2.86
CA PRO A 34 11.83 -16.11 2.02
C PRO A 34 10.80 -15.19 2.70
N SER A 35 9.96 -14.56 1.89
CA SER A 35 8.82 -13.78 2.39
C SER A 35 7.88 -14.66 3.23
N GLU A 36 7.21 -14.05 4.19
CA GLU A 36 6.32 -14.74 5.12
C GLU A 36 4.96 -14.06 5.14
N GLN A 37 3.88 -14.86 5.07
CA GLN A 37 2.51 -14.37 5.25
C GLN A 37 1.87 -15.09 6.43
N LYS A 38 1.22 -14.34 7.32
CA LYS A 38 0.53 -14.90 8.49
C LYS A 38 -0.69 -14.09 8.87
N THR A 39 -1.69 -14.76 9.42
CA THR A 39 -2.86 -14.13 10.03
C THR A 39 -2.59 -13.85 11.49
N ILE A 40 -2.89 -12.63 11.92
CA ILE A 40 -2.80 -12.17 13.30
C ILE A 40 -4.22 -11.89 13.79
N SER A 41 -4.50 -12.23 15.03
CA SER A 41 -5.73 -11.85 15.72
C SER A 41 -5.38 -11.03 16.97
N ILE A 42 -6.03 -9.88 17.13
CA ILE A 42 -5.92 -9.06 18.34
C ILE A 42 -7.33 -8.77 18.88
N THR A 43 -7.44 -8.57 20.18
CA THR A 43 -8.70 -8.12 20.78
C THR A 43 -8.76 -6.60 20.76
N PHE A 44 -9.81 -6.03 20.19
CA PHE A 44 -10.10 -4.61 20.21
C PHE A 44 -11.57 -4.37 20.54
N ASP A 45 -11.86 -3.50 21.50
CA ASP A 45 -13.22 -3.24 22.05
C ASP A 45 -13.99 -4.53 22.39
N GLY A 46 -13.28 -5.53 22.97
CA GLY A 46 -13.86 -6.83 23.34
C GLY A 46 -14.10 -7.80 22.19
N VAL A 47 -13.78 -7.43 20.94
CA VAL A 47 -14.00 -8.23 19.74
C VAL A 47 -12.66 -8.70 19.18
N ALA A 48 -12.56 -9.98 18.78
CA ALA A 48 -11.42 -10.48 18.03
C ALA A 48 -11.42 -9.88 16.62
N ARG A 49 -10.33 -9.21 16.25
CA ARG A 49 -10.13 -8.57 14.93
C ARG A 49 -8.90 -9.18 14.27
N ASN A 50 -9.08 -9.59 13.03
CA ASN A 50 -8.04 -10.26 12.26
C ASN A 50 -7.39 -9.34 11.23
N PHE A 51 -6.15 -9.64 10.86
CA PHE A 51 -5.46 -9.05 9.72
C PHE A 51 -4.37 -9.98 9.23
N ILE A 52 -4.08 -9.94 7.93
CA ILE A 52 -2.96 -10.63 7.34
C ILE A 52 -1.76 -9.69 7.34
N VAL A 53 -0.60 -10.20 7.78
CA VAL A 53 0.70 -9.53 7.67
C VAL A 53 1.52 -10.25 6.60
N TYR A 54 2.08 -9.50 5.67
CA TYR A 54 3.09 -9.96 4.75
C TYR A 54 4.43 -9.29 5.07
N LEU A 55 5.41 -10.11 5.42
CA LEU A 55 6.78 -9.71 5.68
C LEU A 55 7.62 -9.96 4.42
N PRO A 56 8.36 -8.96 3.92
CA PRO A 56 9.13 -9.09 2.68
C PRO A 56 10.27 -10.10 2.81
N SER A 57 10.76 -10.60 1.68
CA SER A 57 11.97 -11.42 1.62
C SER A 57 13.14 -10.72 2.33
N GLY A 58 13.96 -11.48 3.05
CA GLY A 58 15.07 -10.95 3.84
C GLY A 58 14.66 -10.25 5.12
N TYR A 59 13.37 -10.26 5.52
CA TYR A 59 12.93 -9.69 6.78
C TYR A 59 13.63 -10.36 7.97
N ASN A 60 14.31 -9.58 8.79
CA ASN A 60 15.08 -10.07 9.94
C ASN A 60 14.85 -9.28 11.24
N ASN A 61 13.87 -8.39 11.26
CA ASN A 61 13.51 -7.53 12.40
C ASN A 61 14.63 -6.57 12.88
N SER A 62 15.67 -6.31 12.06
CA SER A 62 16.82 -5.49 12.47
C SER A 62 16.79 -4.04 12.00
N GLY A 63 15.96 -3.73 10.99
CA GLY A 63 15.82 -2.40 10.39
C GLY A 63 14.37 -1.94 10.37
N LYS A 64 14.14 -0.64 10.56
CA LYS A 64 12.79 -0.07 10.48
C LYS A 64 12.31 0.01 9.04
N MET A 65 11.15 -0.61 8.77
CA MET A 65 10.53 -0.70 7.44
C MET A 65 9.25 0.14 7.38
N PRO A 66 8.91 0.71 6.20
CA PRO A 66 7.60 1.30 5.99
C PRO A 66 6.50 0.24 6.04
N LEU A 67 5.27 0.68 6.34
CA LEU A 67 4.09 -0.17 6.39
C LEU A 67 3.01 0.39 5.47
N ILE A 68 2.35 -0.49 4.70
CA ILE A 68 1.14 -0.17 3.95
C ILE A 68 -0.03 -0.99 4.52
N PHE A 69 -1.07 -0.30 4.96
CA PHE A 69 -2.40 -0.89 5.11
C PHE A 69 -3.07 -0.93 3.74
N ALA A 70 -3.38 -2.13 3.23
CA ALA A 70 -4.14 -2.35 2.01
C ALA A 70 -5.55 -2.84 2.38
N ILE A 71 -6.55 -1.97 2.24
CA ILE A 71 -7.87 -2.07 2.86
C ILE A 71 -8.88 -2.52 1.82
N HIS A 72 -9.55 -3.67 2.05
CA HIS A 72 -10.53 -4.24 1.12
C HIS A 72 -11.81 -3.40 0.99
N GLY A 73 -12.48 -3.53 -0.14
CA GLY A 73 -13.80 -2.94 -0.37
C GLY A 73 -14.93 -3.63 0.39
N GLY A 74 -16.14 -3.11 0.28
CA GLY A 74 -17.33 -3.70 0.89
C GLY A 74 -17.55 -5.14 0.42
N SER A 75 -17.99 -6.02 1.33
CA SER A 75 -18.14 -7.46 1.12
C SER A 75 -16.84 -8.19 0.75
N GLY A 76 -15.69 -7.50 0.82
CA GLY A 76 -14.38 -8.05 0.52
C GLY A 76 -13.73 -8.80 1.69
N THR A 77 -12.52 -9.31 1.44
CA THR A 77 -11.69 -9.97 2.44
C THR A 77 -10.23 -9.53 2.27
N PRO A 78 -9.36 -9.77 3.25
CA PRO A 78 -7.91 -9.55 3.11
C PRO A 78 -7.30 -10.26 1.89
N GLU A 79 -7.68 -11.53 1.64
CA GLU A 79 -7.20 -12.31 0.49
C GLU A 79 -7.70 -11.73 -0.84
N GLY A 80 -8.96 -11.26 -0.87
CA GLY A 80 -9.51 -10.56 -2.03
C GLY A 80 -8.72 -9.30 -2.36
N MET A 81 -8.33 -8.54 -1.34
CA MET A 81 -7.51 -7.34 -1.53
C MET A 81 -6.10 -7.65 -2.03
N ILE A 82 -5.48 -8.75 -1.53
CA ILE A 82 -4.20 -9.22 -2.05
C ILE A 82 -4.26 -9.51 -3.55
N ASN A 83 -5.38 -10.08 -4.02
CA ASN A 83 -5.56 -10.40 -5.44
C ASN A 83 -5.84 -9.16 -6.29
N ILE A 84 -6.63 -8.22 -5.77
CA ILE A 84 -6.97 -6.96 -6.49
C ILE A 84 -5.75 -6.05 -6.58
N ALA A 85 -5.03 -5.86 -5.46
CA ALA A 85 -3.90 -4.95 -5.33
C ALA A 85 -2.66 -5.69 -4.82
N ASN A 86 -1.96 -6.35 -5.74
CA ASN A 86 -0.80 -7.15 -5.40
C ASN A 86 0.45 -6.29 -5.14
N PHE A 87 0.60 -5.82 -3.91
CA PHE A 87 1.81 -5.09 -3.46
C PHE A 87 3.01 -6.00 -3.13
N LYS A 88 2.89 -7.32 -3.15
CA LYS A 88 3.97 -8.23 -2.71
C LYS A 88 5.29 -8.05 -3.48
N PRO A 89 5.30 -7.89 -4.83
CA PRO A 89 6.54 -7.63 -5.56
C PRO A 89 7.25 -6.35 -5.09
N ILE A 90 6.47 -5.31 -4.79
CA ILE A 90 6.98 -4.03 -4.24
C ILE A 90 7.51 -4.25 -2.83
N ALA A 91 6.80 -5.00 -2.00
CA ALA A 91 7.21 -5.31 -0.64
C ALA A 91 8.57 -6.03 -0.61
N ASP A 92 8.76 -7.02 -1.47
CA ASP A 92 10.02 -7.77 -1.55
C ASP A 92 11.17 -6.93 -2.10
N ARG A 93 10.91 -6.10 -3.11
CA ARG A 93 11.90 -5.22 -3.73
C ARG A 93 12.36 -4.09 -2.80
N ASP A 94 11.39 -3.38 -2.20
CA ASP A 94 11.63 -2.12 -1.48
C ASP A 94 11.55 -2.27 0.05
N LYS A 95 11.43 -3.52 0.54
CA LYS A 95 11.40 -3.88 1.97
C LYS A 95 10.26 -3.18 2.72
N VAL A 96 9.02 -3.43 2.28
CA VAL A 96 7.80 -2.86 2.85
C VAL A 96 7.01 -3.96 3.56
N VAL A 97 6.54 -3.69 4.76
CA VAL A 97 5.58 -4.56 5.46
C VAL A 97 4.18 -4.24 4.97
N LEU A 98 3.42 -5.28 4.57
CA LEU A 98 2.03 -5.10 4.17
C LEU A 98 1.09 -5.64 5.25
N VAL A 99 0.02 -4.92 5.50
CA VAL A 99 -1.07 -5.35 6.39
C VAL A 99 -2.39 -5.26 5.64
N TYR A 100 -3.10 -6.38 5.60
CA TYR A 100 -4.41 -6.52 5.00
C TYR A 100 -5.42 -6.80 6.13
N PRO A 101 -6.09 -5.77 6.67
CA PRO A 101 -7.02 -5.93 7.78
C PRO A 101 -8.36 -6.51 7.32
N GLU A 102 -9.10 -7.14 8.25
CA GLU A 102 -10.45 -7.67 8.05
C GLU A 102 -11.48 -6.75 8.70
N GLY A 103 -12.45 -6.29 7.90
CA GLY A 103 -13.58 -5.48 8.35
C GLY A 103 -14.68 -6.31 9.02
N ILE A 104 -15.35 -5.75 10.03
CA ILE A 104 -16.53 -6.38 10.65
C ILE A 104 -17.62 -6.53 9.59
N GLN A 105 -18.20 -7.73 9.51
CA GLN A 105 -19.15 -8.10 8.46
C GLN A 105 -18.66 -7.73 7.06
N LYS A 106 -17.33 -7.88 6.83
CA LYS A 106 -16.66 -7.58 5.56
C LYS A 106 -16.80 -6.12 5.09
N ASN A 107 -16.98 -5.20 6.02
CA ASN A 107 -17.16 -3.76 5.77
C ASN A 107 -16.42 -2.93 6.82
N TRP A 108 -16.25 -1.64 6.52
CA TRP A 108 -15.63 -0.62 7.37
C TRP A 108 -16.64 0.46 7.74
N ASN A 109 -16.52 0.99 8.95
CA ASN A 109 -17.17 2.22 9.35
C ASN A 109 -16.42 3.42 8.74
N ASP A 110 -16.79 3.80 7.54
CA ASP A 110 -16.19 4.90 6.77
C ASP A 110 -17.01 6.20 6.83
N GLY A 111 -18.00 6.27 7.72
CA GLY A 111 -18.92 7.38 7.90
C GLY A 111 -20.25 7.20 7.14
N ARG A 112 -20.26 6.42 6.05
CA ARG A 112 -21.49 6.07 5.34
C ARG A 112 -22.32 5.07 6.15
N PRO A 113 -23.63 4.88 5.86
CA PRO A 113 -24.49 3.96 6.61
C PRO A 113 -24.20 2.48 6.30
N THR A 114 -22.93 2.08 6.45
CA THR A 114 -22.48 0.69 6.40
C THR A 114 -22.89 -0.06 7.68
N ALA A 115 -22.93 -1.40 7.66
CA ALA A 115 -23.26 -2.17 8.85
C ALA A 115 -22.34 -1.85 10.05
N PRO A 116 -20.99 -1.75 9.89
CA PRO A 116 -20.13 -1.30 10.99
C PRO A 116 -20.45 0.11 11.51
N ASN A 117 -20.84 1.05 10.64
CA ASN A 117 -21.26 2.39 11.07
C ASN A 117 -22.52 2.31 11.93
N GLN A 118 -23.54 1.57 11.48
CA GLN A 118 -24.80 1.39 12.21
C GLN A 118 -24.60 0.68 13.56
N LEU A 119 -23.59 -0.18 13.67
CA LEU A 119 -23.20 -0.87 14.91
C LEU A 119 -22.25 -0.03 15.78
N GLY A 120 -21.85 1.17 15.35
CA GLY A 120 -20.94 2.02 16.10
C GLY A 120 -19.51 1.45 16.21
N ILE A 121 -19.09 0.59 15.28
CA ILE A 121 -17.75 -0.02 15.29
C ILE A 121 -16.67 1.06 15.17
N ASN A 122 -15.70 1.03 16.07
CA ASN A 122 -14.57 1.97 16.11
C ASN A 122 -13.40 1.46 15.25
N ASP A 123 -13.53 1.48 13.93
CA ASP A 123 -12.45 1.02 13.04
C ASP A 123 -11.21 1.92 13.10
N VAL A 124 -11.36 3.24 13.30
CA VAL A 124 -10.20 4.15 13.47
C VAL A 124 -9.35 3.75 14.66
N GLY A 125 -9.98 3.41 15.80
CA GLY A 125 -9.28 2.89 16.99
C GLY A 125 -8.58 1.56 16.71
N PHE A 126 -9.21 0.67 15.94
CA PHE A 126 -8.61 -0.60 15.53
C PHE A 126 -7.34 -0.37 14.68
N PHE A 127 -7.38 0.54 13.70
CA PHE A 127 -6.18 0.90 12.92
C PHE A 127 -5.08 1.52 13.80
N ASN A 128 -5.45 2.35 14.78
CA ASN A 128 -4.47 2.88 15.74
C ASN A 128 -3.80 1.76 16.54
N GLN A 129 -4.56 0.79 17.05
CA GLN A 129 -4.00 -0.36 17.77
C GLN A 129 -3.11 -1.23 16.85
N MET A 130 -3.51 -1.45 15.59
CA MET A 130 -2.63 -2.14 14.62
C MET A 130 -1.32 -1.40 14.40
N CYS A 131 -1.31 -0.06 14.33
CA CYS A 131 -0.07 0.71 14.25
C CYS A 131 0.86 0.39 15.43
N ASP A 132 0.34 0.40 16.67
CA ASP A 132 1.13 0.08 17.86
C ASP A 132 1.62 -1.38 17.84
N TYR A 133 0.75 -2.30 17.47
CA TYR A 133 1.10 -3.72 17.37
C TYR A 133 2.24 -3.94 16.34
N MET A 134 2.15 -3.32 15.17
CA MET A 134 3.16 -3.48 14.11
C MET A 134 4.49 -2.81 14.47
N ILE A 135 4.46 -1.63 15.09
CA ILE A 135 5.67 -0.94 15.56
C ILE A 135 6.39 -1.79 16.62
N ASN A 136 5.64 -2.37 17.55
CA ASN A 136 6.21 -3.08 18.70
C ASN A 136 6.71 -4.49 18.34
N ASN A 137 6.11 -5.15 17.34
CA ASN A 137 6.39 -6.55 17.05
C ASN A 137 7.12 -6.79 15.72
N TYR A 138 7.14 -5.81 14.79
CA TYR A 138 7.60 -6.03 13.41
C TYR A 138 8.56 -4.96 12.86
N SER A 139 9.30 -4.27 13.70
CA SER A 139 10.27 -3.23 13.28
C SER A 139 9.73 -2.23 12.27
N VAL A 140 8.47 -1.85 12.39
CA VAL A 140 7.85 -0.85 11.51
C VAL A 140 8.35 0.55 11.89
N ASP A 141 8.67 1.36 10.89
CA ASP A 141 8.91 2.79 11.05
C ASP A 141 7.58 3.51 11.32
N GLY A 142 7.34 3.89 12.56
CA GLY A 142 6.13 4.60 12.95
C GLY A 142 5.90 5.93 12.21
N LYS A 143 6.91 6.48 11.52
CA LYS A 143 6.79 7.67 10.67
C LYS A 143 6.40 7.37 9.24
N LYS A 144 6.45 6.09 8.81
CA LYS A 144 6.21 5.64 7.43
C LYS A 144 5.10 4.59 7.37
N ILE A 145 3.93 4.96 7.91
CA ILE A 145 2.72 4.13 7.86
C ILE A 145 1.74 4.79 6.89
N TYR A 146 1.29 4.04 5.91
CA TYR A 146 0.43 4.49 4.83
C TYR A 146 -0.86 3.70 4.79
N ALA A 147 -1.94 4.30 4.28
CA ALA A 147 -3.20 3.64 4.08
C ALA A 147 -3.67 3.76 2.62
N THR A 148 -4.05 2.63 2.03
CA THR A 148 -4.67 2.57 0.71
C THR A 148 -5.80 1.57 0.71
N GLY A 149 -6.74 1.72 -0.20
CA GLY A 149 -7.85 0.79 -0.36
C GLY A 149 -8.74 1.14 -1.52
N ILE A 150 -9.61 0.21 -1.87
CA ILE A 150 -10.61 0.34 -2.92
C ILE A 150 -12.01 0.48 -2.31
N SER A 151 -12.89 1.29 -2.90
CA SER A 151 -14.31 1.36 -2.53
C SER A 151 -14.48 1.69 -1.03
N ASN A 152 -15.21 0.90 -0.25
CA ASN A 152 -15.34 1.05 1.20
C ASN A 152 -13.96 1.15 1.91
N GLY A 153 -12.95 0.38 1.48
CA GLY A 153 -11.57 0.52 1.98
C GLY A 153 -10.91 1.84 1.57
N GLY A 154 -11.24 2.39 0.41
CA GLY A 154 -10.83 3.73 -0.03
C GLY A 154 -11.46 4.83 0.81
N PHE A 155 -12.76 4.76 1.08
CA PHE A 155 -13.44 5.67 2.03
C PHE A 155 -12.85 5.56 3.44
N MET A 156 -12.52 4.34 3.89
CA MET A 156 -11.85 4.15 5.18
C MET A 156 -10.45 4.78 5.17
N SER A 157 -9.67 4.64 4.10
CA SER A 157 -8.37 5.31 3.95
C SER A 157 -8.49 6.83 4.03
N THR A 158 -9.53 7.40 3.40
CA THR A 158 -9.87 8.83 3.52
C THR A 158 -10.16 9.22 4.96
N ARG A 159 -10.99 8.44 5.67
CA ARG A 159 -11.31 8.67 7.08
C ARG A 159 -10.07 8.61 7.98
N LEU A 160 -9.17 7.64 7.74
CA LEU A 160 -7.90 7.55 8.45
C LEU A 160 -7.01 8.79 8.22
N GLY A 161 -6.99 9.33 7.02
CA GLY A 161 -6.30 10.60 6.72
C GLY A 161 -6.85 11.76 7.54
N CYS A 162 -8.17 11.82 7.74
CA CYS A 162 -8.81 12.87 8.53
C CYS A 162 -8.61 12.69 10.05
N GLU A 163 -8.84 11.47 10.58
CA GLU A 163 -8.97 11.24 12.02
C GLU A 163 -7.72 10.61 12.66
N LEU A 164 -6.81 10.04 11.86
CA LEU A 164 -5.60 9.37 12.34
C LEU A 164 -4.32 9.94 11.70
N SER A 165 -4.31 11.22 11.35
CA SER A 165 -3.18 11.91 10.72
C SER A 165 -1.90 11.89 11.55
N ASN A 166 -2.01 11.69 12.87
CA ASN A 166 -0.88 11.50 13.79
C ASN A 166 -0.20 10.12 13.64
N ARG A 167 -0.74 9.20 12.87
CA ARG A 167 -0.19 7.88 12.57
C ARG A 167 0.07 7.68 11.07
N ILE A 168 -0.86 8.10 10.23
CA ILE A 168 -0.82 7.88 8.77
C ILE A 168 0.02 8.97 8.10
N ALA A 169 1.07 8.58 7.39
CA ALA A 169 1.97 9.49 6.70
C ALA A 169 1.40 10.05 5.39
N ALA A 170 0.69 9.23 4.63
CA ALA A 170 -0.04 9.59 3.41
C ALA A 170 -1.15 8.57 3.14
N ILE A 171 -2.14 8.97 2.32
CA ILE A 171 -3.22 8.09 1.88
C ILE A 171 -3.24 7.97 0.36
N ALA A 172 -3.72 6.80 -0.14
CA ALA A 172 -4.05 6.58 -1.54
C ALA A 172 -5.42 5.88 -1.63
N VAL A 173 -6.29 6.39 -2.46
CA VAL A 173 -7.70 6.02 -2.49
C VAL A 173 -8.07 5.62 -3.91
N ASP A 174 -8.62 4.43 -4.08
CA ASP A 174 -9.09 3.97 -5.38
C ASP A 174 -10.60 3.73 -5.37
N ALA A 175 -11.28 4.14 -6.44
CA ALA A 175 -12.73 4.00 -6.66
C ALA A 175 -13.55 4.43 -5.44
N ALA A 176 -13.16 5.54 -4.80
CA ALA A 176 -13.81 6.12 -3.64
C ALA A 176 -13.54 7.63 -3.53
N THR A 177 -14.32 8.31 -2.70
CA THR A 177 -14.15 9.73 -2.40
C THR A 177 -14.21 9.97 -0.88
N MET A 178 -15.13 10.80 -0.40
CA MET A 178 -15.34 11.12 1.01
C MET A 178 -16.85 11.20 1.30
N GLU A 179 -17.29 10.61 2.40
CA GLU A 179 -18.65 10.80 2.87
C GLU A 179 -18.89 12.29 3.19
N SER A 180 -20.03 12.84 2.76
CA SER A 180 -20.25 14.28 2.69
C SER A 180 -20.93 14.92 3.89
N THR A 181 -21.63 14.11 4.71
CA THR A 181 -22.49 14.65 5.78
C THR A 181 -21.84 14.62 7.15
N THR A 182 -20.97 13.65 7.40
CA THR A 182 -20.29 13.45 8.70
C THR A 182 -18.78 13.61 8.56
N ILE A 183 -18.15 12.90 7.61
CA ILE A 183 -16.69 12.90 7.51
C ILE A 183 -16.19 14.22 6.90
N ALA A 184 -16.77 14.66 5.79
CA ALA A 184 -16.27 15.85 5.11
C ALA A 184 -16.33 17.12 5.98
N PRO A 185 -17.44 17.45 6.69
CA PRO A 185 -17.49 18.63 7.55
C PRO A 185 -16.50 18.60 8.72
N ASN A 186 -16.23 17.40 9.25
CA ASN A 186 -15.40 17.18 10.44
C ASN A 186 -13.94 16.78 10.11
N CYS A 187 -13.58 16.67 8.83
CA CYS A 187 -12.22 16.34 8.42
C CYS A 187 -11.29 17.52 8.70
N ASN A 188 -10.56 17.43 9.80
CA ASN A 188 -9.61 18.44 10.26
C ASN A 188 -8.34 17.71 10.77
N PRO A 189 -7.49 17.22 9.86
CA PRO A 189 -6.27 16.51 10.24
C PRO A 189 -5.32 17.44 11.02
N GLY A 190 -4.70 16.93 12.07
CA GLY A 190 -3.76 17.66 12.92
C GLY A 190 -2.46 18.09 12.21
N ARG A 191 -2.27 17.66 10.98
CA ARG A 191 -1.18 18.03 10.07
C ARG A 191 -1.60 17.82 8.62
N PRO A 192 -0.90 18.44 7.64
CA PRO A 192 -1.11 18.11 6.23
C PRO A 192 -0.87 16.62 5.96
N VAL A 193 -1.77 15.99 5.20
CA VAL A 193 -1.69 14.57 4.82
C VAL A 193 -1.66 14.48 3.30
N PRO A 194 -0.52 14.12 2.69
CA PRO A 194 -0.45 13.87 1.26
C PRO A 194 -1.50 12.85 0.83
N ALA A 195 -2.23 13.14 -0.25
CA ALA A 195 -3.37 12.35 -0.69
C ALA A 195 -3.31 12.05 -2.19
N LEU A 196 -3.53 10.79 -2.57
CA LEU A 196 -3.63 10.36 -3.94
C LEU A 196 -5.00 9.72 -4.16
N TYR A 197 -5.68 10.07 -5.27
CA TYR A 197 -6.96 9.50 -5.64
C TYR A 197 -6.92 8.98 -7.07
N ILE A 198 -7.44 7.77 -7.26
CA ILE A 198 -7.65 7.12 -8.56
C ILE A 198 -9.15 6.85 -8.69
N HIS A 199 -9.78 7.28 -9.80
CA HIS A 199 -11.23 7.07 -9.94
C HIS A 199 -11.64 7.00 -11.41
N GLY A 200 -12.47 6.00 -11.73
CA GLY A 200 -13.07 5.83 -13.05
C GLY A 200 -14.24 6.76 -13.28
N THR A 201 -14.30 7.39 -14.46
CA THR A 201 -15.41 8.33 -14.78
C THR A 201 -16.74 7.65 -15.02
N THR A 202 -16.73 6.34 -15.31
CA THR A 202 -17.93 5.54 -15.53
C THR A 202 -18.14 4.49 -14.42
N ASP A 203 -17.59 4.77 -13.22
CA ASP A 203 -17.77 3.91 -12.04
C ASP A 203 -19.27 3.77 -11.72
N PRO A 204 -19.84 2.54 -11.83
CA PRO A 204 -21.27 2.32 -11.61
C PRO A 204 -21.66 2.19 -10.14
N LEU A 205 -20.69 2.03 -9.23
CA LEU A 205 -20.93 1.78 -7.80
C LEU A 205 -20.67 3.02 -6.95
N VAL A 206 -19.61 3.77 -7.26
CA VAL A 206 -19.25 5.02 -6.59
C VAL A 206 -19.28 6.14 -7.63
N PRO A 207 -20.36 6.95 -7.70
CA PRO A 207 -20.50 7.97 -8.73
C PRO A 207 -19.33 8.96 -8.71
N PHE A 208 -18.64 9.10 -9.85
CA PHE A 208 -17.53 10.06 -10.02
C PHE A 208 -17.96 11.50 -9.71
N LEU A 209 -19.19 11.84 -10.04
CA LEU A 209 -19.78 13.16 -9.81
C LEU A 209 -20.32 13.34 -8.38
N GLY A 210 -20.18 12.32 -7.53
CA GLY A 210 -20.69 12.37 -6.15
C GLY A 210 -22.20 12.27 -6.06
N GLY A 211 -22.75 12.70 -4.94
CA GLY A 211 -24.17 12.64 -4.67
C GLY A 211 -24.59 11.39 -3.89
N GLN A 212 -25.86 11.01 -3.99
CA GLN A 212 -26.42 9.86 -3.29
C GLN A 212 -25.94 8.55 -3.92
N MET A 213 -25.36 7.66 -3.12
CA MET A 213 -25.03 6.30 -3.55
C MET A 213 -26.25 5.41 -3.46
N THR A 214 -26.51 4.64 -4.51
CA THR A 214 -27.67 3.72 -4.61
C THR A 214 -27.26 2.28 -4.94
N ALA A 215 -25.96 1.97 -4.88
CA ALA A 215 -25.45 0.65 -5.20
C ALA A 215 -26.09 -0.45 -4.33
N GLY A 216 -26.59 -1.49 -4.96
CA GLY A 216 -27.24 -2.62 -4.27
C GLY A 216 -28.64 -2.35 -3.74
N GLY A 217 -29.31 -1.25 -4.13
CA GLY A 217 -30.67 -0.95 -3.74
C GLY A 217 -30.83 -0.42 -2.31
N THR A 218 -29.75 -0.24 -1.57
CA THR A 218 -29.69 0.41 -0.25
C THR A 218 -29.09 1.80 -0.36
N ALA A 219 -29.62 2.77 0.40
CA ALA A 219 -29.04 4.10 0.48
C ALA A 219 -27.60 4.02 1.05
N GLY A 220 -26.59 4.15 0.18
CA GLY A 220 -25.18 4.07 0.55
C GLY A 220 -24.59 5.36 1.11
N GLY A 221 -25.45 6.33 1.50
CA GLY A 221 -25.04 7.67 1.95
C GLY A 221 -24.73 8.62 0.82
N THR A 222 -24.45 9.87 1.16
CA THR A 222 -24.07 10.93 0.20
C THR A 222 -22.58 11.16 0.25
N ILE A 223 -21.97 11.34 -0.92
CA ILE A 223 -20.52 11.48 -1.07
C ILE A 223 -20.16 12.73 -1.85
N LEU A 224 -18.96 13.26 -1.62
CA LEU A 224 -18.36 14.29 -2.45
C LEU A 224 -18.05 13.72 -3.85
N SER A 225 -18.09 14.58 -4.88
CA SER A 225 -17.54 14.21 -6.18
C SER A 225 -16.01 14.00 -6.09
N HIS A 226 -15.43 13.36 -7.12
CA HIS A 226 -13.99 13.20 -7.22
C HIS A 226 -13.25 14.55 -7.11
N PHE A 227 -13.72 15.58 -7.81
CA PHE A 227 -13.05 16.88 -7.76
C PHE A 227 -13.28 17.62 -6.43
N GLN A 228 -14.44 17.50 -5.81
CA GLN A 228 -14.69 18.12 -4.50
C GLN A 228 -13.78 17.53 -3.41
N VAL A 229 -13.54 16.22 -3.43
CA VAL A 229 -12.61 15.62 -2.45
C VAL A 229 -11.16 16.06 -2.71
N ILE A 230 -10.75 16.20 -3.98
CA ILE A 230 -9.43 16.74 -4.35
C ILE A 230 -9.27 18.17 -3.84
N GLU A 231 -10.23 19.05 -4.16
CA GLU A 231 -10.23 20.46 -3.70
C GLU A 231 -10.16 20.56 -2.18
N LYS A 232 -10.89 19.70 -1.47
CA LYS A 232 -10.83 19.64 -0.01
C LYS A 232 -9.42 19.29 0.49
N TRP A 233 -8.76 18.26 -0.05
CA TRP A 233 -7.39 17.94 0.34
C TRP A 233 -6.37 18.99 -0.08
N VAL A 234 -6.56 19.66 -1.23
CA VAL A 234 -5.76 20.80 -1.67
C VAL A 234 -5.83 21.91 -0.64
N ALA A 235 -7.02 22.26 -0.17
CA ALA A 235 -7.23 23.27 0.87
C ALA A 235 -6.64 22.85 2.23
N LEU A 236 -6.89 21.63 2.70
CA LEU A 236 -6.37 21.09 3.96
C LEU A 236 -4.84 21.05 4.00
N ASN A 237 -4.21 20.77 2.88
CA ASN A 237 -2.76 20.68 2.73
C ASN A 237 -2.10 22.05 2.39
N GLY A 238 -2.89 23.07 2.06
CA GLY A 238 -2.37 24.38 1.62
C GLY A 238 -1.63 24.30 0.28
N CYS A 239 -2.03 23.41 -0.62
CA CYS A 239 -1.43 23.28 -1.94
C CYS A 239 -1.83 24.41 -2.88
N ILE A 240 -1.01 24.65 -3.92
CA ILE A 240 -1.36 25.52 -5.04
C ILE A 240 -2.59 24.95 -5.75
N THR A 241 -3.61 25.76 -5.99
CA THR A 241 -4.90 25.32 -6.53
C THR A 241 -4.89 24.99 -8.04
N THR A 242 -3.85 25.44 -8.76
CA THR A 242 -3.66 25.14 -10.18
C THR A 242 -2.75 23.92 -10.32
N PRO A 243 -3.24 22.76 -10.80
CA PRO A 243 -2.43 21.55 -10.93
C PRO A 243 -1.55 21.57 -12.19
N ALA A 244 -0.44 20.86 -12.14
CA ALA A 244 0.19 20.33 -13.35
C ALA A 244 -0.70 19.18 -13.89
N ILE A 245 -1.01 19.22 -15.19
CA ILE A 245 -1.88 18.22 -15.85
C ILE A 245 -1.06 17.46 -16.88
N THR A 246 -1.16 16.14 -16.87
CA THR A 246 -0.49 15.25 -17.82
C THR A 246 -1.46 14.16 -18.26
N ASP A 247 -1.54 13.91 -19.56
CA ASP A 247 -2.17 12.71 -20.08
C ASP A 247 -1.15 11.59 -20.07
N LEU A 248 -1.47 10.46 -19.42
CA LEU A 248 -0.59 9.30 -19.42
C LEU A 248 -0.63 8.61 -20.81
N PRO A 249 0.43 7.88 -21.19
CA PRO A 249 0.41 7.09 -22.41
C PRO A 249 -0.75 6.07 -22.38
N ASP A 250 -1.49 5.99 -23.48
CA ASP A 250 -2.44 4.92 -23.77
C ASP A 250 -1.61 3.72 -24.28
N ILE A 251 -1.30 2.80 -23.35
CA ILE A 251 -0.40 1.66 -23.62
C ILE A 251 -1.16 0.51 -24.26
N LEU A 252 -2.39 0.28 -23.81
CA LEU A 252 -3.27 -0.77 -24.30
C LEU A 252 -4.60 -0.17 -24.72
N ASN A 253 -4.97 -0.37 -25.99
CA ASN A 253 -6.26 0.10 -26.52
C ASN A 253 -7.43 -0.67 -25.89
N ASP A 254 -7.63 -0.49 -24.56
CA ASP A 254 -8.71 -1.11 -23.77
C ASP A 254 -9.97 -0.21 -23.71
N GLY A 255 -9.90 0.98 -24.34
CA GLY A 255 -10.97 1.98 -24.38
C GLY A 255 -11.01 2.86 -23.14
N THR A 256 -9.96 2.84 -22.31
CA THR A 256 -9.74 3.80 -21.21
C THR A 256 -8.55 4.70 -21.53
N THR A 257 -8.45 5.84 -20.90
CA THR A 257 -7.25 6.69 -20.88
C THR A 257 -7.13 7.34 -19.51
N ILE A 258 -5.92 7.81 -19.13
CA ILE A 258 -5.70 8.33 -17.80
C ILE A 258 -5.15 9.75 -17.83
N LYS A 259 -5.80 10.64 -17.10
CA LYS A 259 -5.36 12.02 -16.89
C LYS A 259 -4.90 12.21 -15.44
N GLN A 260 -3.63 12.59 -15.26
CA GLN A 260 -3.04 12.93 -13.98
C GLN A 260 -3.19 14.44 -13.71
N ARG A 261 -3.46 14.79 -12.44
CA ARG A 261 -3.35 16.16 -11.90
C ARG A 261 -2.51 16.14 -10.64
N VAL A 262 -1.52 17.00 -10.57
CA VAL A 262 -0.61 17.10 -9.41
C VAL A 262 -0.68 18.50 -8.84
N TYR A 263 -1.10 18.60 -7.59
CA TYR A 263 -1.17 19.83 -6.80
C TYR A 263 -0.01 19.84 -5.81
N THR A 264 0.93 20.77 -5.99
CA THR A 264 2.16 20.88 -5.21
C THR A 264 2.15 22.12 -4.30
N GLY A 265 3.27 22.36 -3.62
CA GLY A 265 3.46 23.58 -2.79
C GLY A 265 2.73 23.53 -1.46
N GLY A 266 2.20 22.37 -1.07
CA GLY A 266 1.53 22.20 0.21
C GLY A 266 2.47 22.33 1.41
N THR A 267 1.90 22.62 2.57
CA THR A 267 2.61 22.76 3.84
C THR A 267 3.43 21.49 4.13
N ASN A 268 4.67 21.66 4.56
CA ASN A 268 5.63 20.58 4.81
C ASN A 268 5.88 19.68 3.58
N GLY A 269 5.76 20.21 2.36
CA GLY A 269 5.97 19.48 1.13
C GLY A 269 4.85 18.48 0.79
N SER A 270 3.68 18.63 1.40
CA SER A 270 2.52 17.80 1.07
C SER A 270 2.03 18.06 -0.36
N GLU A 271 1.44 17.05 -0.96
CA GLU A 271 0.90 17.10 -2.32
C GLU A 271 -0.46 16.40 -2.37
N VAL A 272 -1.26 16.79 -3.36
CA VAL A 272 -2.47 16.07 -3.74
C VAL A 272 -2.35 15.63 -5.19
N VAL A 273 -2.57 14.34 -5.44
CA VAL A 273 -2.50 13.77 -6.78
C VAL A 273 -3.84 13.13 -7.14
N SER A 274 -4.32 13.41 -8.34
CA SER A 274 -5.56 12.84 -8.88
C SER A 274 -5.26 12.14 -10.20
N TYR A 275 -5.68 10.89 -10.30
CA TYR A 275 -5.73 10.12 -11.53
C TYR A 275 -7.20 9.91 -11.92
N VAL A 276 -7.61 10.51 -13.01
CA VAL A 276 -8.93 10.33 -13.60
C VAL A 276 -8.83 9.30 -14.72
N VAL A 277 -9.44 8.14 -14.51
CA VAL A 277 -9.48 7.07 -15.51
C VAL A 277 -10.73 7.30 -16.37
N LEU A 278 -10.56 7.88 -17.55
CA LEU A 278 -11.64 8.12 -18.50
C LEU A 278 -12.19 6.78 -19.00
N ASN A 279 -13.51 6.63 -19.00
CA ASN A 279 -14.22 5.38 -19.28
C ASN A 279 -13.86 4.21 -18.34
N GLY A 280 -13.08 4.43 -17.29
CA GLY A 280 -12.77 3.43 -16.27
C GLY A 280 -13.95 3.20 -15.33
N GLY A 281 -14.04 1.97 -14.80
CA GLY A 281 -15.07 1.53 -13.87
C GLY A 281 -14.66 1.57 -12.39
N HIS A 282 -15.34 0.76 -11.59
CA HIS A 282 -15.07 0.53 -10.18
C HIS A 282 -13.98 -0.53 -10.01
N THR A 283 -12.75 -0.21 -10.40
CA THR A 283 -11.68 -1.18 -10.57
C THR A 283 -10.34 -0.58 -10.18
N TRP A 284 -9.39 -1.45 -9.82
CA TRP A 284 -8.00 -1.10 -9.53
C TRP A 284 -7.19 -1.16 -10.83
N PRO A 285 -6.63 -0.07 -11.37
CA PRO A 285 -5.87 -0.09 -12.62
C PRO A 285 -4.73 -1.13 -12.60
N GLN A 286 -4.67 -1.97 -13.64
CA GLN A 286 -3.84 -3.18 -13.75
C GLN A 286 -4.05 -4.20 -12.60
N GLY A 287 -5.12 -4.08 -11.85
CA GLY A 287 -5.52 -5.08 -10.87
C GLY A 287 -6.35 -6.21 -11.49
N TYR A 288 -6.71 -7.17 -10.65
CA TYR A 288 -7.59 -8.26 -11.06
C TYR A 288 -9.03 -7.76 -11.30
N GLN A 289 -9.61 -8.08 -12.46
CA GLN A 289 -11.03 -7.82 -12.77
C GLN A 289 -11.90 -8.77 -11.95
N TYR A 290 -12.27 -8.39 -10.74
CA TYR A 290 -12.91 -9.25 -9.74
C TYR A 290 -14.40 -9.53 -9.98
N LEU A 291 -15.05 -8.75 -10.84
CA LEU A 291 -16.41 -8.96 -11.32
C LEU A 291 -16.48 -8.66 -12.83
N ASN A 292 -17.59 -9.06 -13.46
CA ASN A 292 -17.81 -8.79 -14.86
C ASN A 292 -17.81 -7.28 -15.14
N GLU A 293 -17.24 -6.87 -16.29
CA GLU A 293 -17.19 -5.49 -16.76
C GLU A 293 -18.59 -4.83 -16.81
N ALA A 294 -19.63 -5.60 -17.16
CA ALA A 294 -21.00 -5.10 -17.14
C ALA A 294 -21.50 -4.67 -15.75
N ILE A 295 -20.84 -5.13 -14.68
CA ILE A 295 -21.22 -4.83 -13.28
C ILE A 295 -20.35 -3.71 -12.69
N ILE A 296 -19.04 -3.75 -12.93
CA ILE A 296 -18.09 -2.83 -12.29
C ILE A 296 -17.37 -1.92 -13.30
N GLY A 297 -17.64 -2.04 -14.60
CA GLY A 297 -16.96 -1.28 -15.63
C GLY A 297 -15.56 -1.82 -15.95
N LYS A 298 -14.82 -1.09 -16.78
CA LYS A 298 -13.52 -1.47 -17.31
C LYS A 298 -12.39 -1.26 -16.31
N THR A 299 -11.44 -2.22 -16.29
CA THR A 299 -10.16 -2.06 -15.60
C THR A 299 -9.11 -1.54 -16.59
N SER A 300 -8.66 -0.30 -16.38
CA SER A 300 -7.59 0.28 -17.19
C SER A 300 -6.28 -0.49 -17.04
N GLN A 301 -5.61 -0.69 -18.17
CA GLN A 301 -4.31 -1.35 -18.24
C GLN A 301 -3.14 -0.36 -18.47
N ASP A 302 -3.41 0.95 -18.49
CA ASP A 302 -2.42 1.98 -18.80
C ASP A 302 -1.55 2.40 -17.61
N MET A 303 -1.90 1.95 -16.40
CA MET A 303 -1.19 2.35 -15.19
C MET A 303 -1.20 1.24 -14.14
N ASN A 304 -0.03 0.85 -13.64
CA ASN A 304 0.05 0.00 -12.46
C ASN A 304 -0.21 0.82 -11.20
N ALA A 305 -1.42 0.70 -10.65
CA ALA A 305 -1.82 1.49 -9.49
C ALA A 305 -0.96 1.20 -8.24
N CYS A 306 -0.51 -0.04 -8.03
CA CYS A 306 0.36 -0.38 -6.89
C CYS A 306 1.71 0.36 -6.98
N GLU A 307 2.34 0.39 -8.16
CA GLU A 307 3.62 1.09 -8.38
C GLU A 307 3.47 2.62 -8.23
N VAL A 308 2.39 3.18 -8.77
CA VAL A 308 2.10 4.61 -8.66
C VAL A 308 1.86 5.00 -7.21
N ILE A 309 1.06 4.24 -6.47
CA ILE A 309 0.78 4.46 -5.05
C ILE A 309 2.07 4.35 -4.22
N TRP A 310 2.88 3.33 -4.46
CA TRP A 310 4.15 3.20 -3.73
C TRP A 310 5.13 4.32 -4.06
N THR A 311 5.24 4.70 -5.33
CA THR A 311 6.09 5.83 -5.77
C THR A 311 5.65 7.13 -5.11
N PHE A 312 4.35 7.32 -4.90
CA PHE A 312 3.82 8.44 -4.12
C PHE A 312 4.17 8.31 -2.64
N PHE A 313 3.86 7.20 -1.99
CA PHE A 313 4.03 7.00 -0.56
C PHE A 313 5.47 7.17 -0.07
N LYS A 314 6.44 6.55 -0.76
CA LYS A 314 7.86 6.56 -0.34
C LYS A 314 8.50 7.94 -0.23
N ARG A 315 7.85 8.98 -0.76
CA ARG A 315 8.30 10.38 -0.69
C ARG A 315 7.95 11.05 0.64
N PHE A 316 7.03 10.48 1.42
CA PHE A 316 6.46 11.14 2.60
C PHE A 316 6.75 10.36 3.88
N SER A 317 6.97 11.12 4.95
CA SER A 317 7.04 10.63 6.32
C SER A 317 6.39 11.65 7.26
N ARG A 318 5.93 11.19 8.43
CA ARG A 318 5.42 12.08 9.47
C ARG A 318 6.56 12.80 10.18
#